data_e5175b3e328bf6e14587da7e6243fcba
#
_entry.id   e5175b3e328bf6e14587da7e6243fcba
#
_cell.length_a   1.000
_cell.length_b   1.000
_cell.length_c   1.000
_cell.angle_alpha   90.00
_cell.angle_beta   90.00
_cell.angle_gamma   90.00
#
_symmetry.space_group_name_H-M   'P 1'
#
loop_
_entity.id
_entity.type
_entity.pdbx_description
1 polymer ?
#
loop_
_entity_poly.entity_id
_entity_poly.type
_entity_poly.pdbx_seq_one_letter_code
_entity_poly.pdbx_strand_id
1 'polypeptide(L)'
;MKYGYIRVSSKNQKSDGNSLEAQMDAVRSAGAEKVFVETYTGVKLERPEFTKLLDVVKQDDMIIITKMDRFARTVAQATETITTLIDNGIVVYVLNLGVLDNSSMSVLVRNLLLSFAQFERDLIIERTQEGRAIARLKPDYREGRPKKYKRQQMDLALSLLENHSYSQVSLMTGISISTLTRAKREKKFETNT
;
A
#
# COMPACT_ATOMS: atom_id res chain seq x y z
N MET A 1 -29.52 -1.68 11.78
CA MET A 1 -29.47 -2.40 10.47
C MET A 1 -28.20 -3.22 10.35
N LYS A 2 -28.21 -4.22 9.45
CA LYS A 2 -27.01 -5.03 9.14
C LYS A 2 -26.58 -4.78 7.69
N TYR A 3 -25.37 -4.25 7.52
CA TYR A 3 -24.78 -3.93 6.22
C TYR A 3 -23.69 -4.93 5.85
N GLY A 4 -23.72 -5.46 4.64
CA GLY A 4 -22.62 -6.24 4.08
C GLY A 4 -21.64 -5.33 3.33
N TYR A 5 -20.34 -5.58 3.47
CA TYR A 5 -19.33 -4.95 2.62
C TYR A 5 -18.46 -6.00 1.96
N ILE A 6 -18.37 -5.93 0.64
CA ILE A 6 -17.67 -6.88 -0.22
C ILE A 6 -16.66 -6.13 -1.05
N ARG A 7 -15.47 -6.70 -1.20
CA ARG A 7 -14.44 -6.16 -2.08
C ARG A 7 -13.90 -7.23 -3.02
N VAL A 8 -13.97 -6.97 -4.32
CA VAL A 8 -13.46 -7.84 -5.37
C VAL A 8 -12.44 -7.11 -6.25
N SER A 9 -11.46 -7.83 -6.79
CA SER A 9 -10.56 -7.26 -7.78
C SER A 9 -11.12 -7.50 -9.19
N SER A 10 -11.00 -6.52 -10.07
CA SER A 10 -11.46 -6.61 -11.47
C SER A 10 -10.80 -7.76 -12.26
N LYS A 11 -9.66 -8.28 -11.79
CA LYS A 11 -8.91 -9.37 -12.45
C LYS A 11 -9.27 -10.78 -11.98
N ASN A 12 -9.88 -10.96 -10.81
CA ASN A 12 -10.08 -12.26 -10.17
C ASN A 12 -11.55 -12.59 -9.92
N GLN A 13 -12.40 -12.47 -10.92
CA GLN A 13 -13.81 -12.89 -10.80
C GLN A 13 -14.03 -14.42 -10.81
N LYS A 14 -12.99 -15.23 -10.98
CA LYS A 14 -13.14 -16.68 -11.32
C LYS A 14 -12.48 -17.68 -10.36
N SER A 15 -11.87 -17.31 -9.24
CA SER A 15 -11.21 -18.31 -8.37
C SER A 15 -11.68 -18.29 -6.92
N ASP A 16 -12.14 -19.46 -6.50
CA ASP A 16 -12.22 -20.01 -5.13
C ASP A 16 -12.59 -19.08 -3.98
N GLY A 17 -13.86 -19.11 -3.55
CA GLY A 17 -14.35 -18.53 -2.28
C GLY A 17 -14.16 -17.01 -2.12
N ASN A 18 -13.42 -16.37 -3.03
CA ASN A 18 -13.21 -14.93 -3.15
C ASN A 18 -14.06 -14.31 -4.28
N SER A 19 -14.90 -15.09 -4.95
CA SER A 19 -15.82 -14.59 -5.98
C SER A 19 -16.84 -13.63 -5.37
N LEU A 20 -17.36 -12.73 -6.19
CA LEU A 20 -18.42 -11.81 -5.79
C LEU A 20 -19.63 -12.57 -5.21
N GLU A 21 -20.06 -13.64 -5.89
CA GLU A 21 -21.21 -14.45 -5.52
C GLU A 21 -21.01 -15.10 -4.14
N ALA A 22 -19.87 -15.78 -3.93
CA ALA A 22 -19.58 -16.43 -2.66
C ALA A 22 -19.53 -15.45 -1.48
N GLN A 23 -18.97 -14.25 -1.68
CA GLN A 23 -18.98 -13.20 -0.64
C GLN A 23 -20.40 -12.67 -0.41
N MET A 24 -21.17 -12.47 -1.47
CA MET A 24 -22.57 -12.01 -1.40
C MET A 24 -23.42 -12.99 -0.60
N ASP A 25 -23.34 -14.26 -0.90
CA ASP A 25 -24.09 -15.33 -0.22
C ASP A 25 -23.67 -15.42 1.25
N ALA A 26 -22.37 -15.34 1.54
CA ALA A 26 -21.86 -15.40 2.89
C ALA A 26 -22.37 -14.23 3.77
N VAL A 27 -22.29 -12.98 3.28
CA VAL A 27 -22.76 -11.82 4.09
C VAL A 27 -24.26 -11.79 4.21
N ARG A 28 -25.03 -12.22 3.19
CA ARG A 28 -26.51 -12.34 3.25
C ARG A 28 -26.93 -13.43 4.22
N SER A 29 -26.30 -14.60 4.18
CA SER A 29 -26.56 -15.68 5.14
C SER A 29 -26.25 -15.27 6.58
N ALA A 30 -25.30 -14.35 6.79
CA ALA A 30 -25.03 -13.75 8.09
C ALA A 30 -26.02 -12.62 8.47
N GLY A 31 -27.02 -12.35 7.61
CA GLY A 31 -28.11 -11.43 7.88
C GLY A 31 -27.91 -10.01 7.36
N ALA A 32 -27.02 -9.77 6.39
CA ALA A 32 -26.90 -8.46 5.76
C ALA A 32 -28.16 -8.09 4.98
N GLU A 33 -28.76 -6.96 5.32
CA GLU A 33 -29.97 -6.41 4.71
C GLU A 33 -29.63 -5.60 3.45
N LYS A 34 -28.52 -4.87 3.48
CA LYS A 34 -28.00 -4.08 2.36
C LYS A 34 -26.52 -4.37 2.16
N VAL A 35 -26.09 -4.53 0.93
CA VAL A 35 -24.70 -4.87 0.61
C VAL A 35 -24.07 -3.80 -0.27
N PHE A 36 -22.87 -3.36 0.10
CA PHE A 36 -22.02 -2.45 -0.65
C PHE A 36 -20.91 -3.26 -1.32
N VAL A 37 -20.76 -3.11 -2.64
CA VAL A 37 -19.84 -3.89 -3.45
C VAL A 37 -18.77 -3.00 -4.04
N GLU A 38 -17.54 -3.10 -3.55
CA GLU A 38 -16.38 -2.37 -4.03
C GLU A 38 -15.63 -3.17 -5.09
N THR A 39 -15.46 -2.59 -6.28
CA THR A 39 -14.64 -3.18 -7.34
C THR A 39 -13.28 -2.48 -7.40
N TYR A 40 -12.24 -3.22 -7.13
CA TYR A 40 -10.89 -2.69 -7.04
C TYR A 40 -10.09 -2.90 -8.33
N THR A 41 -9.59 -1.81 -8.93
CA THR A 41 -8.75 -1.79 -10.15
C THR A 41 -7.29 -1.52 -9.83
N GLY A 42 -6.66 -2.23 -8.92
CA GLY A 42 -5.20 -2.23 -8.65
C GLY A 42 -4.45 -0.90 -8.48
N VAL A 43 -4.86 0.14 -9.16
CA VAL A 43 -4.15 1.45 -9.24
C VAL A 43 -4.80 2.54 -8.37
N LYS A 44 -6.13 2.54 -8.23
CA LYS A 44 -6.83 3.57 -7.46
C LYS A 44 -7.05 3.17 -6.01
N LEU A 45 -6.68 4.08 -5.10
CA LEU A 45 -6.89 3.96 -3.65
C LEU A 45 -8.31 4.32 -3.21
N GLU A 46 -9.11 4.88 -4.11
CA GLU A 46 -10.46 5.33 -3.83
C GLU A 46 -11.40 4.16 -3.56
N ARG A 47 -12.21 4.28 -2.53
CA ARG A 47 -13.18 3.27 -2.07
C ARG A 47 -14.57 3.91 -1.95
N PRO A 48 -15.19 4.29 -3.08
CA PRO A 48 -16.45 5.03 -3.08
C PRO A 48 -17.59 4.28 -2.40
N GLU A 49 -17.66 2.96 -2.55
CA GLU A 49 -18.71 2.18 -1.90
C GLU A 49 -18.49 2.05 -0.39
N PHE A 50 -17.24 1.99 0.08
CA PHE A 50 -16.93 2.06 1.50
C PHE A 50 -17.28 3.42 2.10
N THR A 51 -16.98 4.50 1.40
CA THR A 51 -17.37 5.85 1.83
C THR A 51 -18.89 5.96 1.95
N LYS A 52 -19.65 5.51 0.94
CA LYS A 52 -21.11 5.48 1.00
C LYS A 52 -21.65 4.63 2.16
N LEU A 53 -20.98 3.53 2.50
CA LEU A 53 -21.35 2.73 3.67
C LEU A 53 -21.15 3.54 4.95
N LEU A 54 -20.01 4.23 5.10
CA LEU A 54 -19.73 5.06 6.28
C LEU A 54 -20.72 6.23 6.42
N ASP A 55 -21.21 6.78 5.31
CA ASP A 55 -22.19 7.89 5.31
C ASP A 55 -23.59 7.45 5.81
N VAL A 56 -23.93 6.17 5.74
CA VAL A 56 -25.27 5.67 6.09
C VAL A 56 -25.30 4.88 7.40
N VAL A 57 -24.16 4.29 7.81
CA VAL A 57 -24.10 3.48 9.03
C VAL A 57 -24.21 4.38 10.27
N LYS A 58 -24.94 3.90 11.26
CA LYS A 58 -25.19 4.63 12.52
C LYS A 58 -24.76 3.79 13.72
N GLN A 59 -24.73 4.43 14.88
CA GLN A 59 -24.55 3.73 16.14
C GLN A 59 -25.53 2.55 16.25
N ASP A 60 -25.08 1.44 16.82
CA ASP A 60 -25.81 0.17 16.98
C ASP A 60 -26.09 -0.59 15.67
N ASP A 61 -25.64 -0.08 14.53
CA ASP A 61 -25.64 -0.84 13.28
C ASP A 61 -24.49 -1.85 13.25
N MET A 62 -24.62 -2.84 12.37
CA MET A 62 -23.60 -3.89 12.18
C MET A 62 -23.06 -3.88 10.76
N ILE A 63 -21.74 -3.90 10.61
CA ILE A 63 -21.06 -4.15 9.32
C ILE A 63 -20.55 -5.59 9.28
N ILE A 64 -20.95 -6.33 8.26
CA ILE A 64 -20.59 -7.72 8.03
C ILE A 64 -19.61 -7.82 6.87
N ILE A 65 -18.46 -8.45 7.10
CA ILE A 65 -17.43 -8.73 6.09
C ILE A 65 -17.00 -10.19 6.15
N THR A 66 -16.56 -10.74 5.05
CA THR A 66 -16.09 -12.13 5.00
C THR A 66 -14.74 -12.31 5.69
N LYS A 67 -13.81 -11.37 5.48
CA LYS A 67 -12.44 -11.39 6.03
C LYS A 67 -11.93 -9.97 6.24
N MET A 68 -10.98 -9.77 7.15
CA MET A 68 -10.39 -8.46 7.45
C MET A 68 -9.72 -7.78 6.24
N ASP A 69 -9.14 -8.55 5.31
CA ASP A 69 -8.52 -8.05 4.09
C ASP A 69 -9.52 -7.35 3.14
N ARG A 70 -10.81 -7.46 3.40
CA ARG A 70 -11.84 -6.66 2.71
C ARG A 70 -11.80 -5.20 3.13
N PHE A 71 -11.49 -4.90 4.39
CA PHE A 71 -11.39 -3.52 4.87
C PHE A 71 -10.10 -2.82 4.45
N ALA A 72 -8.96 -3.52 4.43
CA ALA A 72 -7.68 -2.90 4.10
C ALA A 72 -6.70 -3.91 3.47
N ARG A 73 -5.54 -3.42 3.05
CA ARG A 73 -4.48 -4.26 2.47
C ARG A 73 -3.58 -4.90 3.53
N THR A 74 -3.50 -4.29 4.70
CA THR A 74 -2.69 -4.77 5.81
C THR A 74 -3.58 -5.01 7.03
N VAL A 75 -3.18 -5.93 7.89
CA VAL A 75 -3.87 -6.22 9.15
C VAL A 75 -3.94 -4.96 10.01
N ALA A 76 -2.85 -4.19 10.08
CA ALA A 76 -2.81 -2.94 10.86
C ALA A 76 -3.90 -1.94 10.42
N GLN A 77 -3.99 -1.65 9.11
CA GLN A 77 -5.02 -0.74 8.57
C GLN A 77 -6.43 -1.27 8.77
N ALA A 78 -6.64 -2.59 8.62
CA ALA A 78 -7.95 -3.20 8.86
C ALA A 78 -8.35 -3.06 10.33
N THR A 79 -7.43 -3.32 11.25
CA THR A 79 -7.67 -3.21 12.70
C THR A 79 -7.94 -1.78 13.12
N GLU A 80 -7.20 -0.79 12.57
CA GLU A 80 -7.44 0.63 12.79
C GLU A 80 -8.85 1.04 12.33
N THR A 81 -9.24 0.64 11.12
CA THR A 81 -10.59 0.90 10.58
C THR A 81 -11.66 0.29 11.48
N ILE A 82 -11.50 -0.97 11.90
CA ILE A 82 -12.43 -1.67 12.80
C ILE A 82 -12.51 -0.95 14.14
N THR A 83 -11.38 -0.53 14.70
CA THR A 83 -11.34 0.21 15.97
C THR A 83 -12.12 1.51 15.86
N THR A 84 -11.91 2.30 14.81
CA THR A 84 -12.66 3.54 14.58
C THR A 84 -14.16 3.30 14.46
N LEU A 85 -14.59 2.23 13.79
CA LEU A 85 -16.02 1.88 13.70
C LEU A 85 -16.61 1.53 15.05
N ILE A 86 -15.92 0.72 15.84
CA ILE A 86 -16.35 0.31 17.18
C ILE A 86 -16.41 1.51 18.14
N ASP A 87 -15.42 2.40 18.08
CA ASP A 87 -15.40 3.63 18.89
C ASP A 87 -16.57 4.57 18.55
N ASN A 88 -17.11 4.48 17.33
CA ASN A 88 -18.35 5.14 16.92
C ASN A 88 -19.62 4.33 17.22
N GLY A 89 -19.53 3.26 18.02
CA GLY A 89 -20.65 2.43 18.42
C GLY A 89 -21.17 1.47 17.35
N ILE A 90 -20.39 1.20 16.30
CA ILE A 90 -20.75 0.29 15.22
C ILE A 90 -20.17 -1.09 15.53
N VAL A 91 -20.99 -2.14 15.40
CA VAL A 91 -20.55 -3.52 15.55
C VAL A 91 -19.94 -4.03 14.24
N VAL A 92 -18.80 -4.70 14.29
CA VAL A 92 -18.18 -5.30 13.11
C VAL A 92 -18.18 -6.82 13.23
N TYR A 93 -18.86 -7.48 12.30
CA TYR A 93 -18.86 -8.95 12.22
C TYR A 93 -17.95 -9.41 11.08
N VAL A 94 -16.81 -9.99 11.44
CA VAL A 94 -15.87 -10.61 10.51
C VAL A 94 -16.13 -12.11 10.51
N LEU A 95 -16.64 -12.69 9.41
CA LEU A 95 -17.17 -14.06 9.40
C LEU A 95 -16.16 -15.14 9.83
N ASN A 96 -14.88 -14.93 9.55
CA ASN A 96 -13.83 -15.89 9.95
C ASN A 96 -13.17 -15.57 11.30
N LEU A 97 -13.60 -14.52 12.01
CA LEU A 97 -13.00 -14.09 13.26
C LEU A 97 -14.04 -13.99 14.39
N GLY A 98 -15.25 -13.57 14.06
CA GLY A 98 -16.34 -13.33 15.02
C GLY A 98 -16.80 -11.89 15.06
N VAL A 99 -17.66 -11.58 16.03
CA VAL A 99 -18.19 -10.24 16.28
C VAL A 99 -17.18 -9.43 17.08
N LEU A 100 -16.92 -8.23 16.62
CA LEU A 100 -16.05 -7.25 17.26
C LEU A 100 -16.88 -6.03 17.66
N ASP A 101 -16.88 -5.72 18.95
CA ASP A 101 -17.63 -4.67 19.59
C ASP A 101 -16.80 -4.02 20.72
N ASN A 102 -17.45 -3.32 21.65
CA ASN A 102 -16.79 -2.72 22.82
C ASN A 102 -16.55 -3.70 23.99
N SER A 103 -16.78 -5.00 23.82
CA SER A 103 -16.53 -5.98 24.87
C SER A 103 -15.04 -6.17 25.16
N SER A 104 -14.71 -6.58 26.39
CA SER A 104 -13.32 -6.83 26.80
C SER A 104 -12.66 -7.91 25.92
N MET A 105 -13.43 -8.90 25.44
CA MET A 105 -12.92 -9.91 24.52
C MET A 105 -12.55 -9.29 23.15
N SER A 106 -13.39 -8.43 22.61
CA SER A 106 -13.08 -7.72 21.34
C SER A 106 -11.88 -6.79 21.48
N VAL A 107 -11.70 -6.13 22.62
CA VAL A 107 -10.49 -5.33 22.92
C VAL A 107 -9.25 -6.23 22.92
N LEU A 108 -9.31 -7.40 23.58
CA LEU A 108 -8.19 -8.35 23.58
C LEU A 108 -7.85 -8.81 22.16
N VAL A 109 -8.84 -9.21 21.36
CA VAL A 109 -8.65 -9.65 19.97
C VAL A 109 -8.01 -8.54 19.13
N ARG A 110 -8.49 -7.29 19.24
CA ARG A 110 -7.90 -6.14 18.53
C ARG A 110 -6.44 -5.90 18.90
N ASN A 111 -6.11 -5.97 20.18
CA ASN A 111 -4.73 -5.82 20.66
C ASN A 111 -3.82 -6.93 20.14
N LEU A 112 -4.28 -8.16 20.11
CA LEU A 112 -3.54 -9.28 19.52
C LEU A 112 -3.29 -9.08 18.01
N LEU A 113 -4.28 -8.61 17.27
CA LEU A 113 -4.15 -8.33 15.84
C LEU A 113 -3.15 -7.20 15.58
N LEU A 114 -3.15 -6.13 16.39
CA LEU A 114 -2.17 -5.04 16.29
C LEU A 114 -0.75 -5.53 16.60
N SER A 115 -0.59 -6.35 17.65
CA SER A 115 0.71 -6.94 18.00
C SER A 115 1.23 -7.87 16.89
N PHE A 116 0.35 -8.64 16.27
CA PHE A 116 0.71 -9.50 15.14
C PHE A 116 1.11 -8.69 13.90
N ALA A 117 0.39 -7.61 13.60
CA ALA A 117 0.73 -6.72 12.50
C ALA A 117 2.09 -6.01 12.71
N GLN A 118 2.41 -5.65 13.95
CA GLN A 118 3.73 -5.11 14.28
C GLN A 118 4.83 -6.16 14.11
N PHE A 119 4.61 -7.37 14.61
CA PHE A 119 5.54 -8.49 14.44
C PHE A 119 5.82 -8.82 12.96
N GLU A 120 4.79 -8.89 12.12
CA GLU A 120 4.99 -9.07 10.66
C GLU A 120 5.85 -7.96 10.05
N ARG A 121 5.63 -6.72 10.46
CA ARG A 121 6.41 -5.57 9.99
C ARG A 121 7.88 -5.69 10.40
N ASP A 122 8.12 -6.05 11.65
CA ASP A 122 9.49 -6.21 12.18
C ASP A 122 10.23 -7.33 11.46
N LEU A 123 9.58 -8.46 11.19
CA LEU A 123 10.14 -9.55 10.38
C LEU A 123 10.50 -9.11 8.94
N ILE A 124 9.69 -8.27 8.32
CA ILE A 124 9.99 -7.73 6.97
C ILE A 124 11.22 -6.82 7.03
N ILE A 125 11.33 -5.99 8.06
CA ILE A 125 12.48 -5.09 8.27
C ILE A 125 13.76 -5.94 8.50
N GLU A 126 13.70 -6.92 9.37
CA GLU A 126 14.82 -7.82 9.68
C GLU A 126 15.31 -8.55 8.41
N ARG A 127 14.44 -9.23 7.68
CA ARG A 127 14.79 -9.89 6.41
C ARG A 127 15.37 -8.92 5.38
N THR A 128 14.86 -7.69 5.33
CA THR A 128 15.37 -6.66 4.42
C THR A 128 16.77 -6.22 4.82
N GLN A 129 17.04 -6.06 6.12
CA GLN A 129 18.36 -5.69 6.63
C GLN A 129 19.38 -6.81 6.41
N GLU A 130 19.00 -8.06 6.67
CA GLU A 130 19.83 -9.24 6.37
C GLU A 130 20.17 -9.33 4.87
N GLY A 131 19.14 -9.20 4.01
CA GLY A 131 19.34 -9.20 2.56
C GLY A 131 20.27 -8.08 2.08
N ARG A 132 20.18 -6.88 2.68
CA ARG A 132 21.10 -5.76 2.40
C ARG A 132 22.52 -6.04 2.90
N ALA A 133 22.66 -6.64 4.09
CA ALA A 133 23.97 -7.01 4.63
C ALA A 133 24.68 -8.00 3.71
N ILE A 134 24.00 -9.04 3.26
CA ILE A 134 24.53 -10.02 2.29
C ILE A 134 24.85 -9.36 0.95
N ALA A 135 23.98 -8.46 0.47
CA ALA A 135 24.19 -7.78 -0.80
C ALA A 135 25.46 -6.88 -0.76
N ARG A 136 25.72 -6.20 0.37
CA ARG A 136 26.93 -5.35 0.56
C ARG A 136 28.23 -6.12 0.50
N LEU A 137 28.22 -7.42 0.73
CA LEU A 137 29.42 -8.27 0.59
C LEU A 137 29.79 -8.55 -0.88
N LYS A 138 28.91 -8.26 -1.83
CA LYS A 138 29.18 -8.47 -3.26
C LYS A 138 30.04 -7.32 -3.82
N PRO A 139 31.10 -7.61 -4.61
CA PRO A 139 32.01 -6.59 -5.17
C PRO A 139 31.27 -5.52 -6.01
N ASP A 140 30.20 -5.92 -6.70
CA ASP A 140 29.44 -5.06 -7.60
C ASP A 140 28.24 -4.35 -6.92
N TYR A 141 28.10 -4.52 -5.60
CA TYR A 141 26.97 -3.93 -4.89
C TYR A 141 27.04 -2.41 -4.90
N ARG A 142 25.95 -1.78 -5.30
CA ARG A 142 25.76 -0.32 -5.21
C ARG A 142 24.42 -0.04 -4.56
N GLU A 143 24.43 0.79 -3.54
CA GLU A 143 23.21 1.22 -2.86
C GLU A 143 22.50 2.32 -3.67
N GLY A 144 21.17 2.26 -3.70
CA GLY A 144 20.32 3.25 -4.34
C GLY A 144 19.92 2.90 -5.78
N ARG A 145 19.31 3.90 -6.44
CA ARG A 145 18.84 3.73 -7.83
C ARG A 145 20.02 3.68 -8.80
N PRO A 146 20.06 2.70 -9.71
CA PRO A 146 21.09 2.65 -10.75
C PRO A 146 21.18 3.96 -11.54
N LYS A 147 22.41 4.39 -11.89
CA LYS A 147 22.59 5.59 -12.70
C LYS A 147 21.97 5.36 -14.08
N LYS A 148 21.08 6.26 -14.50
CA LYS A 148 20.36 6.18 -15.79
C LYS A 148 21.29 6.29 -16.98
N TYR A 149 22.38 7.04 -16.84
CA TYR A 149 23.35 7.32 -17.90
C TYR A 149 24.71 6.74 -17.54
N LYS A 150 25.39 6.14 -18.51
CA LYS A 150 26.77 5.63 -18.39
C LYS A 150 27.74 6.81 -18.21
N ARG A 151 28.89 6.53 -17.58
CA ARG A 151 29.94 7.55 -17.35
C ARG A 151 30.35 8.25 -18.65
N GLN A 152 30.59 7.51 -19.72
CA GLN A 152 30.95 8.06 -21.04
C GLN A 152 29.91 9.03 -21.61
N GLN A 153 28.62 8.69 -21.44
CA GLN A 153 27.52 9.57 -21.89
C GLN A 153 27.50 10.89 -21.08
N MET A 154 27.77 10.80 -19.78
CA MET A 154 27.80 11.97 -18.92
C MET A 154 29.02 12.85 -19.21
N ASP A 155 30.20 12.24 -19.42
CA ASP A 155 31.43 12.97 -19.77
C ASP A 155 31.28 13.70 -21.10
N LEU A 156 30.70 13.08 -22.12
CA LEU A 156 30.36 13.72 -23.39
C LEU A 156 29.40 14.88 -23.19
N ALA A 157 28.34 14.70 -22.39
CA ALA A 157 27.39 15.77 -22.13
C ALA A 157 28.01 16.95 -21.37
N LEU A 158 28.94 16.68 -20.46
CA LEU A 158 29.68 17.73 -19.75
C LEU A 158 30.68 18.47 -20.62
N SER A 159 31.33 17.82 -21.60
CA SER A 159 32.20 18.50 -22.57
C SER A 159 31.40 19.40 -23.51
N LEU A 160 30.20 19.00 -23.92
CA LEU A 160 29.31 19.84 -24.71
C LEU A 160 28.88 21.13 -23.98
N LEU A 161 28.83 21.14 -22.65
CA LEU A 161 28.55 22.34 -21.85
C LEU A 161 29.66 23.41 -21.88
N GLU A 162 30.80 23.15 -22.51
CA GLU A 162 31.84 24.15 -22.73
C GLU A 162 31.44 25.15 -23.84
N ASN A 163 30.71 24.65 -24.86
CA ASN A 163 30.35 25.41 -26.04
C ASN A 163 28.82 25.59 -26.25
N HIS A 164 28.00 24.95 -25.43
CA HIS A 164 26.54 24.95 -25.55
C HIS A 164 25.84 25.23 -24.23
N SER A 165 24.66 25.82 -24.32
CA SER A 165 23.80 26.03 -23.14
C SER A 165 23.24 24.72 -22.59
N TYR A 166 22.86 24.69 -21.31
CA TYR A 166 22.22 23.53 -20.68
C TYR A 166 20.97 23.04 -21.44
N SER A 167 20.19 23.96 -21.99
CA SER A 167 18.99 23.64 -22.78
C SER A 167 19.36 22.92 -24.07
N GLN A 168 20.39 23.39 -24.78
CA GLN A 168 20.87 22.78 -26.01
C GLN A 168 21.46 21.39 -25.75
N VAL A 169 22.32 21.22 -24.71
CA VAL A 169 22.88 19.95 -24.36
C VAL A 169 21.80 18.97 -23.91
N SER A 170 20.80 19.44 -23.17
CA SER A 170 19.64 18.62 -22.78
C SER A 170 18.88 18.09 -24.00
N LEU A 171 18.68 18.92 -25.02
CA LEU A 171 18.03 18.54 -26.28
C LEU A 171 18.85 17.53 -27.07
N MET A 172 20.18 17.74 -27.16
CA MET A 172 21.10 16.87 -27.92
C MET A 172 21.28 15.49 -27.27
N THR A 173 21.33 15.43 -25.94
CA THR A 173 21.72 14.21 -25.20
C THR A 173 20.54 13.49 -24.56
N GLY A 174 19.37 14.11 -24.46
CA GLY A 174 18.21 13.61 -23.72
C GLY A 174 18.40 13.61 -22.19
N ILE A 175 19.50 14.21 -21.68
CA ILE A 175 19.79 14.31 -20.26
C ILE A 175 19.16 15.58 -19.70
N SER A 176 18.36 15.46 -18.64
CA SER A 176 17.68 16.65 -18.08
C SER A 176 18.66 17.68 -17.54
N ILE A 177 18.28 18.97 -17.62
CA ILE A 177 19.08 20.10 -17.12
C ILE A 177 19.48 19.90 -15.65
N SER A 178 18.57 19.43 -14.80
CA SER A 178 18.85 19.16 -13.39
C SER A 178 19.93 18.08 -13.19
N THR A 179 19.95 17.07 -14.04
CA THR A 179 20.99 16.01 -14.02
C THR A 179 22.35 16.56 -14.47
N LEU A 180 22.36 17.37 -15.54
CA LEU A 180 23.60 18.01 -16.04
C LEU A 180 24.18 18.99 -15.00
N THR A 181 23.35 19.81 -14.37
CA THR A 181 23.77 20.76 -13.33
C THR A 181 24.41 20.04 -12.13
N ARG A 182 23.76 18.95 -11.68
CA ARG A 182 24.30 18.16 -10.57
C ARG A 182 25.64 17.50 -10.94
N ALA A 183 25.71 16.88 -12.12
CA ALA A 183 26.93 16.23 -12.57
C ALA A 183 28.10 17.23 -12.76
N LYS A 184 27.85 18.44 -13.27
CA LYS A 184 28.88 19.48 -13.39
C LYS A 184 29.38 19.94 -12.02
N ARG A 185 28.47 20.04 -11.03
CA ARG A 185 28.83 20.39 -9.66
C ARG A 185 29.69 19.30 -9.01
N GLU A 186 29.33 18.02 -9.17
CA GLU A 186 30.09 16.88 -8.64
C GLU A 186 31.51 16.85 -9.24
N LYS A 187 31.65 17.01 -10.57
CA LYS A 187 32.95 17.05 -11.25
C LYS A 187 33.83 18.22 -10.77
N LYS A 188 33.25 19.37 -10.46
CA LYS A 188 33.98 20.53 -9.93
C LYS A 188 34.55 20.28 -8.52
N PHE A 189 33.85 19.50 -7.71
CA PHE A 189 34.35 19.11 -6.38
C PHE A 189 35.48 18.07 -6.48
N GLU A 190 35.40 17.11 -7.42
CA GLU A 190 36.46 16.10 -7.63
C GLU A 190 37.77 16.71 -8.17
N THR A 191 37.72 17.85 -8.88
CA THR A 191 38.92 18.51 -9.45
C THR A 191 39.57 19.48 -8.44
N ASN A 192 38.90 19.84 -7.33
CA ASN A 192 39.40 20.76 -6.32
C ASN A 192 39.91 20.06 -5.05
N THR A 193 39.93 18.71 -5.05
CA THR A 193 40.48 17.87 -3.99
C THR A 193 41.70 17.13 -4.49
#